data_45e44192a93a47e0176c48e6b1f31632
#
_entry.id   45e44192a93a47e0176c48e6b1f31632
#
_cell.length_a   1.000
_cell.length_b   1.000
_cell.length_c   1.000
_cell.angle_alpha   90.00
_cell.angle_beta   90.00
_cell.angle_gamma   90.00
#
_symmetry.space_group_name_H-M   'P 1'
#
loop_
_entity.id
_entity.type
_entity.pdbx_description
1 polymer ?
#
loop_
_entity_poly.entity_id
_entity_poly.type
_entity_poly.pdbx_seq_one_letter_code
_entity_poly.pdbx_strand_id
1 'polypeptide(L)'
;HELLQQTRHVRDDATSAAQVAVGQHRPLSQREMMSVLSLLQATPSATLQAAIGDDDESLAQRLKNEVLSSATRLGVDPATATLDPMDEDAIDLIGMLFDVMLDERDLKNRSRDMIGRLVVPFVKVALLDRQIFVQKTHPARRLLNALAEACEGNSGDSASDRVLMGKVEEIVDRLVAEFNESLAIFLTLEEEFRDRSEERRVGKECRSRWSP
;
A
#
# COMPACT_ATOMS: atom_id res chain seq x y z
N HIS A 1 33.57 20.41 -54.61
CA HIS A 1 33.99 20.20 -53.21
C HIS A 1 32.97 20.74 -52.19
N GLU A 2 32.24 21.78 -52.51
CA GLU A 2 31.24 22.43 -51.63
C GLU A 2 29.96 21.59 -51.44
N LEU A 3 29.49 20.90 -52.47
CA LEU A 3 28.28 20.05 -52.39
C LEU A 3 28.44 18.81 -51.50
N LEU A 4 29.68 18.33 -51.34
CA LEU A 4 29.95 17.18 -50.44
C LEU A 4 30.05 17.56 -48.95
N GLN A 5 30.31 18.82 -48.66
CA GLN A 5 30.30 19.31 -47.28
C GLN A 5 28.88 19.61 -46.76
N GLN A 6 28.00 20.11 -47.65
CA GLN A 6 26.61 20.35 -47.30
C GLN A 6 25.82 19.05 -46.98
N THR A 7 26.11 17.95 -47.70
CA THR A 7 25.47 16.67 -47.44
C THR A 7 25.95 16.00 -46.14
N ARG A 8 27.13 16.32 -45.64
CA ARG A 8 27.60 15.82 -44.34
C ARG A 8 26.96 16.57 -43.18
N HIS A 9 26.78 17.89 -43.26
CA HIS A 9 26.11 18.67 -42.23
C HIS A 9 24.64 18.26 -42.03
N VAL A 10 23.91 18.02 -43.13
CA VAL A 10 22.52 17.59 -43.06
C VAL A 10 22.40 16.17 -42.46
N ARG A 11 23.44 15.34 -42.63
CA ARG A 11 23.43 13.97 -42.10
C ARG A 11 23.79 13.93 -40.59
N ASP A 12 24.67 14.82 -40.16
CA ASP A 12 25.03 14.96 -38.75
C ASP A 12 23.92 15.59 -37.92
N ASP A 13 23.18 16.57 -38.51
CA ASP A 13 21.98 17.15 -37.86
C ASP A 13 20.81 16.15 -37.78
N ALA A 14 20.62 15.28 -38.79
CA ALA A 14 19.60 14.26 -38.76
C ALA A 14 19.93 13.12 -37.76
N THR A 15 21.20 12.76 -37.58
CA THR A 15 21.64 11.81 -36.57
C THR A 15 21.60 12.38 -35.16
N SER A 16 21.90 13.67 -35.01
CA SER A 16 21.76 14.35 -33.72
C SER A 16 20.31 14.52 -33.29
N ALA A 17 19.40 14.82 -34.23
CA ALA A 17 17.97 14.91 -33.98
C ALA A 17 17.34 13.55 -33.69
N ALA A 18 17.85 12.47 -34.31
CA ALA A 18 17.37 11.12 -34.03
C ALA A 18 17.86 10.54 -32.69
N GLN A 19 18.99 11.04 -32.18
CA GLN A 19 19.51 10.67 -30.85
C GLN A 19 18.84 11.41 -29.69
N VAL A 20 18.17 12.52 -29.95
CA VAL A 20 17.39 13.26 -28.94
C VAL A 20 16.00 12.64 -28.67
N ALA A 21 15.57 11.71 -29.50
CA ALA A 21 14.24 11.08 -29.42
C ALA A 21 14.22 9.71 -28.75
N VAL A 22 15.29 9.26 -28.12
CA VAL A 22 15.23 8.16 -27.13
C VAL A 22 14.81 8.82 -25.83
N GLY A 23 13.51 8.85 -25.57
CA GLY A 23 12.93 9.38 -24.35
C GLY A 23 13.69 8.85 -23.15
N GLN A 24 14.39 9.75 -22.44
CA GLN A 24 15.11 9.36 -21.24
C GLN A 24 14.07 8.89 -20.23
N HIS A 25 14.06 7.60 -19.92
CA HIS A 25 13.27 7.06 -18.84
C HIS A 25 13.66 7.76 -17.54
N ARG A 26 12.67 8.33 -16.88
CA ARG A 26 12.87 9.09 -15.64
C ARG A 26 12.11 8.41 -14.49
N PRO A 27 12.81 8.01 -13.42
CA PRO A 27 12.14 7.52 -12.22
C PRO A 27 11.25 8.62 -11.61
N LEU A 28 10.12 8.22 -11.05
CA LEU A 28 9.31 9.10 -10.22
C LEU A 28 10.13 9.57 -9.02
N SER A 29 10.05 10.86 -8.71
CA SER A 29 10.65 11.38 -7.49
C SER A 29 9.88 10.89 -6.27
N GLN A 30 10.51 10.96 -5.09
CA GLN A 30 9.85 10.59 -3.83
C GLN A 30 8.55 11.39 -3.62
N ARG A 31 8.55 12.67 -3.95
CA ARG A 31 7.35 13.53 -3.85
C ARG A 31 6.25 13.07 -4.81
N GLU A 32 6.60 12.74 -6.04
CA GLU A 32 5.66 12.21 -7.04
C GLU A 32 5.10 10.86 -6.57
N MET A 33 5.95 9.96 -6.08
CA MET A 33 5.51 8.68 -5.51
C MET A 33 4.52 8.87 -4.36
N MET A 34 4.84 9.73 -3.39
CA MET A 34 3.95 9.99 -2.24
C MET A 34 2.64 10.62 -2.68
N SER A 35 2.66 11.51 -3.67
CA SER A 35 1.45 12.12 -4.23
C SER A 35 0.57 11.11 -4.95
N VAL A 36 1.15 10.24 -5.78
CA VAL A 36 0.41 9.15 -6.46
C VAL A 36 -0.20 8.19 -5.45
N LEU A 37 0.58 7.75 -4.47
CA LEU A 37 0.08 6.85 -3.42
C LEU A 37 -1.02 7.48 -2.58
N SER A 38 -0.96 8.79 -2.31
CA SER A 38 -2.03 9.52 -1.63
C SER A 38 -3.31 9.57 -2.46
N LEU A 39 -3.21 9.72 -3.78
CA LEU A 39 -4.37 9.62 -4.68
C LEU A 39 -4.99 8.21 -4.63
N LEU A 40 -4.17 7.17 -4.72
CA LEU A 40 -4.63 5.77 -4.66
C LEU A 40 -5.22 5.42 -3.29
N GLN A 41 -4.69 5.98 -2.20
CA GLN A 41 -5.22 5.80 -0.85
C GLN A 41 -6.60 6.41 -0.71
N ALA A 42 -6.81 7.61 -1.24
CA ALA A 42 -8.09 8.31 -1.17
C ALA A 42 -9.15 7.69 -2.09
N THR A 43 -8.74 7.20 -3.26
CA THR A 43 -9.64 6.64 -4.27
C THR A 43 -9.01 5.34 -4.83
N PRO A 44 -9.11 4.21 -4.10
CA PRO A 44 -8.58 2.94 -4.59
C PRO A 44 -9.24 2.55 -5.92
N SER A 45 -8.45 2.11 -6.88
CA SER A 45 -8.99 1.62 -8.14
C SER A 45 -9.72 0.29 -7.95
N ALA A 46 -10.77 0.05 -8.74
CA ALA A 46 -11.49 -1.23 -8.72
C ALA A 46 -10.57 -2.40 -9.08
N THR A 47 -9.58 -2.16 -9.95
CA THR A 47 -8.59 -3.17 -10.36
C THR A 47 -7.66 -3.55 -9.22
N LEU A 48 -7.22 -2.59 -8.41
CA LEU A 48 -6.41 -2.87 -7.23
C LEU A 48 -7.21 -3.63 -6.17
N GLN A 49 -8.47 -3.26 -5.95
CA GLN A 49 -9.35 -3.98 -5.02
C GLN A 49 -9.60 -5.42 -5.47
N ALA A 50 -9.79 -5.66 -6.77
CA ALA A 50 -9.98 -6.98 -7.33
C ALA A 50 -8.72 -7.87 -7.22
N ALA A 51 -7.53 -7.27 -7.26
CA ALA A 51 -6.25 -7.99 -7.13
C ALA A 51 -5.97 -8.51 -5.72
N ILE A 52 -6.69 -8.00 -4.73
CA ILE A 52 -6.54 -8.43 -3.34
C ILE A 52 -7.20 -9.81 -3.19
N GLY A 53 -6.37 -10.86 -3.20
CA GLY A 53 -6.82 -12.25 -3.12
C GLY A 53 -7.05 -12.91 -4.48
N ASP A 54 -6.57 -12.31 -5.57
CA ASP A 54 -6.50 -12.94 -6.90
C ASP A 54 -5.15 -13.64 -7.06
N ASP A 55 -5.16 -14.93 -7.38
CA ASP A 55 -3.95 -15.73 -7.55
C ASP A 55 -3.31 -15.58 -8.92
N ASP A 56 -3.99 -14.93 -9.88
CA ASP A 56 -3.55 -14.85 -11.28
C ASP A 56 -2.49 -13.77 -11.52
N GLU A 57 -2.46 -12.71 -10.72
CA GLU A 57 -1.47 -11.63 -10.84
C GLU A 57 -0.98 -11.18 -9.46
N SER A 58 0.34 -11.02 -9.31
CA SER A 58 0.89 -10.56 -8.03
C SER A 58 0.38 -9.17 -7.67
N LEU A 59 0.04 -8.98 -6.40
CA LEU A 59 -0.40 -7.69 -5.86
C LEU A 59 0.64 -6.59 -6.12
N ALA A 60 1.93 -6.93 -5.99
CA ALA A 60 3.02 -6.01 -6.26
C ALA A 60 3.02 -5.50 -7.72
N GLN A 61 2.83 -6.40 -8.69
CA GLN A 61 2.79 -6.02 -10.10
C GLN A 61 1.60 -5.10 -10.40
N ARG A 62 0.45 -5.40 -9.83
CA ARG A 62 -0.75 -4.56 -9.96
C ARG A 62 -0.54 -3.18 -9.36
N LEU A 63 0.07 -3.10 -8.17
CA LEU A 63 0.42 -1.83 -7.53
C LEU A 63 1.36 -0.98 -8.38
N LYS A 64 2.40 -1.58 -8.96
CA LYS A 64 3.34 -0.88 -9.85
C LYS A 64 2.63 -0.29 -11.06
N ASN A 65 1.77 -1.08 -11.71
CA ASN A 65 0.98 -0.63 -12.85
C ASN A 65 0.03 0.51 -12.49
N GLU A 66 -0.65 0.43 -11.35
CA GLU A 66 -1.54 1.47 -10.86
C GLU A 66 -0.80 2.77 -10.51
N VAL A 67 0.38 2.66 -9.92
CA VAL A 67 1.22 3.84 -9.62
C VAL A 67 1.61 4.55 -10.90
N LEU A 68 2.12 3.84 -11.89
CA LEU A 68 2.52 4.43 -13.17
C LEU A 68 1.34 5.01 -13.95
N SER A 69 0.20 4.30 -13.99
CA SER A 69 -1.03 4.82 -14.61
C SER A 69 -1.53 6.08 -13.93
N SER A 70 -1.51 6.12 -12.60
CA SER A 70 -2.02 7.25 -11.82
C SER A 70 -1.08 8.46 -11.85
N ALA A 71 0.21 8.27 -12.12
CA ALA A 71 1.19 9.34 -12.28
C ALA A 71 0.82 10.30 -13.41
N THR A 72 0.09 9.83 -14.43
CA THR A 72 -0.42 10.68 -15.52
C THR A 72 -1.35 11.78 -15.03
N ARG A 73 -2.09 11.55 -13.94
CA ARG A 73 -2.96 12.54 -13.30
C ARG A 73 -2.18 13.71 -12.70
N LEU A 74 -0.91 13.50 -12.40
CA LEU A 74 0.02 14.51 -11.88
C LEU A 74 0.82 15.21 -13.01
N GLY A 75 0.50 14.94 -14.27
CA GLY A 75 1.19 15.50 -15.42
C GLY A 75 2.50 14.81 -15.76
N VAL A 76 2.74 13.61 -15.24
CA VAL A 76 3.92 12.80 -15.61
C VAL A 76 3.65 12.07 -16.91
N ASP A 77 4.60 12.14 -17.85
CA ASP A 77 4.50 11.46 -19.14
C ASP A 77 4.61 9.93 -18.95
N PRO A 78 3.54 9.16 -19.27
CA PRO A 78 3.55 7.72 -19.08
C PRO A 78 4.58 6.99 -19.95
N ALA A 79 4.99 7.58 -21.09
CA ALA A 79 5.97 6.98 -21.99
C ALA A 79 7.39 6.98 -21.41
N THR A 80 7.69 7.89 -20.47
CA THR A 80 9.01 8.07 -19.89
C THR A 80 9.09 7.76 -18.40
N ALA A 81 7.95 7.68 -17.72
CA ALA A 81 7.87 7.40 -16.29
C ALA A 81 8.29 5.97 -15.96
N THR A 82 9.18 5.83 -14.99
CA THR A 82 9.59 4.56 -14.40
C THR A 82 9.55 4.65 -12.88
N LEU A 83 9.71 3.53 -12.20
CA LEU A 83 9.91 3.48 -10.77
C LEU A 83 11.41 3.42 -10.46
N ASP A 84 11.80 4.07 -9.37
CA ASP A 84 13.13 3.85 -8.81
C ASP A 84 13.24 2.39 -8.32
N PRO A 85 14.38 1.69 -8.54
CA PRO A 85 14.53 0.31 -8.11
C PRO A 85 14.26 0.08 -6.62
N MET A 86 14.61 1.03 -5.77
CA MET A 86 14.33 0.93 -4.34
C MET A 86 12.84 1.07 -4.00
N ASP A 87 12.10 1.83 -4.77
CA ASP A 87 10.65 1.95 -4.63
C ASP A 87 9.95 0.70 -5.15
N GLU A 88 10.45 0.12 -6.25
CA GLU A 88 9.98 -1.19 -6.72
C GLU A 88 10.16 -2.28 -5.68
N ASP A 89 11.34 -2.36 -5.06
CA ASP A 89 11.62 -3.33 -3.99
C ASP A 89 10.67 -3.15 -2.81
N ALA A 90 10.37 -1.91 -2.43
CA ALA A 90 9.43 -1.64 -1.34
C ALA A 90 8.01 -2.11 -1.69
N ILE A 91 7.56 -1.89 -2.91
CA ILE A 91 6.26 -2.37 -3.40
C ILE A 91 6.24 -3.90 -3.43
N ASP A 92 7.30 -4.55 -3.92
CA ASP A 92 7.41 -6.00 -3.96
C ASP A 92 7.33 -6.62 -2.56
N LEU A 93 8.06 -6.06 -1.60
CA LEU A 93 8.06 -6.55 -0.22
C LEU A 93 6.72 -6.36 0.49
N ILE A 94 6.06 -5.23 0.28
CA ILE A 94 4.70 -5.01 0.81
C ILE A 94 3.69 -5.94 0.14
N GLY A 95 3.75 -6.10 -1.18
CA GLY A 95 2.91 -7.05 -1.91
C GLY A 95 3.04 -8.46 -1.36
N MET A 96 4.26 -8.95 -1.19
CA MET A 96 4.54 -10.27 -0.60
C MET A 96 4.01 -10.39 0.85
N LEU A 97 4.20 -9.35 1.67
CA LEU A 97 3.70 -9.34 3.05
C LEU A 97 2.18 -9.52 3.11
N PHE A 98 1.45 -8.81 2.26
CA PHE A 98 0.00 -8.89 2.21
C PHE A 98 -0.48 -10.20 1.57
N ASP A 99 0.15 -10.69 0.51
CA ASP A 99 -0.17 -11.97 -0.10
C ASP A 99 -0.05 -13.11 0.95
N VAL A 100 1.08 -13.21 1.63
CA VAL A 100 1.29 -14.20 2.68
C VAL A 100 0.25 -14.07 3.81
N MET A 101 0.00 -12.86 4.27
CA MET A 101 -0.95 -12.62 5.37
C MET A 101 -2.39 -12.97 4.97
N LEU A 102 -2.80 -12.68 3.74
CA LEU A 102 -4.15 -12.98 3.25
C LEU A 102 -4.34 -14.47 2.97
N ASP A 103 -3.27 -15.19 2.57
CA ASP A 103 -3.32 -16.61 2.27
C ASP A 103 -3.21 -17.49 3.53
N GLU A 104 -2.34 -17.12 4.47
CA GLU A 104 -2.09 -17.93 5.67
C GLU A 104 -3.18 -17.80 6.74
N ARG A 105 -3.98 -16.73 6.72
CA ARG A 105 -5.01 -16.47 7.72
C ARG A 105 -6.39 -16.81 7.20
N ASP A 106 -7.23 -17.41 8.05
CA ASP A 106 -8.66 -17.63 7.74
C ASP A 106 -9.44 -16.31 7.81
N LEU A 107 -9.25 -15.46 6.78
CA LEU A 107 -9.95 -14.20 6.65
C LEU A 107 -11.17 -14.34 5.75
N LYS A 108 -12.32 -13.92 6.23
CA LYS A 108 -13.55 -13.85 5.42
C LYS A 108 -13.48 -12.66 4.46
N ASN A 109 -14.27 -12.68 3.40
CA ASN A 109 -14.21 -11.68 2.32
C ASN A 109 -14.23 -10.23 2.84
N ARG A 110 -15.12 -9.91 3.80
CA ARG A 110 -15.18 -8.57 4.41
C ARG A 110 -13.87 -8.18 5.10
N SER A 111 -13.26 -9.11 5.82
CA SER A 111 -11.97 -8.89 6.48
C SER A 111 -10.84 -8.70 5.47
N ARG A 112 -10.83 -9.50 4.40
CA ARG A 112 -9.85 -9.37 3.31
C ARG A 112 -9.96 -8.00 2.66
N ASP A 113 -11.18 -7.53 2.37
CA ASP A 113 -11.42 -6.21 1.78
C ASP A 113 -10.93 -5.09 2.71
N MET A 114 -11.21 -5.16 4.00
CA MET A 114 -10.75 -4.18 4.98
C MET A 114 -9.23 -4.15 5.10
N ILE A 115 -8.60 -5.30 5.29
CA ILE A 115 -7.13 -5.40 5.39
C ILE A 115 -6.47 -4.98 4.07
N GLY A 116 -7.07 -5.32 2.94
CA GLY A 116 -6.59 -4.91 1.62
C GLY A 116 -6.54 -3.40 1.41
N ARG A 117 -7.41 -2.63 2.07
CA ARG A 117 -7.37 -1.16 2.05
C ARG A 117 -6.10 -0.58 2.67
N LEU A 118 -5.38 -1.36 3.46
CA LEU A 118 -4.13 -0.95 4.11
C LEU A 118 -2.90 -1.10 3.20
N VAL A 119 -3.01 -1.76 2.05
CA VAL A 119 -1.88 -2.02 1.16
C VAL A 119 -1.20 -0.71 0.75
N VAL A 120 -1.93 0.25 0.23
CA VAL A 120 -1.39 1.54 -0.23
C VAL A 120 -0.79 2.35 0.92
N PRO A 121 -1.45 2.54 2.07
CA PRO A 121 -0.84 3.15 3.25
C PRO A 121 0.47 2.48 3.67
N PHE A 122 0.55 1.16 3.61
CA PHE A 122 1.75 0.41 3.99
C PHE A 122 2.89 0.55 2.98
N VAL A 123 2.60 0.71 1.70
CA VAL A 123 3.62 1.11 0.71
C VAL A 123 4.20 2.48 1.07
N LYS A 124 3.37 3.44 1.43
CA LYS A 124 3.84 4.76 1.90
C LYS A 124 4.74 4.63 3.13
N VAL A 125 4.35 3.82 4.12
CA VAL A 125 5.21 3.55 5.29
C VAL A 125 6.55 3.00 4.86
N ALA A 126 6.59 2.02 3.97
CA ALA A 126 7.81 1.38 3.51
C ALA A 126 8.76 2.35 2.79
N LEU A 127 8.22 3.35 2.07
CA LEU A 127 9.01 4.41 1.45
C LEU A 127 9.57 5.41 2.47
N LEU A 128 8.81 5.66 3.55
CA LEU A 128 9.21 6.61 4.61
C LEU A 128 10.14 5.97 5.63
N ASP A 129 9.92 4.71 5.97
CA ASP A 129 10.68 3.98 6.97
C ASP A 129 10.81 2.49 6.62
N ARG A 130 11.96 2.11 6.11
CA ARG A 130 12.27 0.72 5.73
C ARG A 130 12.44 -0.21 6.90
N GLN A 131 12.52 0.30 8.12
CA GLN A 131 12.57 -0.53 9.34
C GLN A 131 11.33 -1.42 9.49
N ILE A 132 10.23 -1.08 8.80
CA ILE A 132 9.03 -1.93 8.74
C ILE A 132 9.35 -3.37 8.30
N PHE A 133 10.38 -3.59 7.48
CA PHE A 133 10.74 -4.92 6.99
C PHE A 133 11.59 -5.74 7.96
N VAL A 134 12.39 -5.08 8.78
CA VAL A 134 13.35 -5.74 9.68
C VAL A 134 12.91 -5.74 11.15
N GLN A 135 12.20 -4.70 11.59
CA GLN A 135 11.75 -4.59 12.98
C GLN A 135 10.35 -5.14 13.18
N LYS A 136 10.25 -6.29 13.85
CA LYS A 136 8.94 -6.87 14.21
C LYS A 136 8.14 -5.98 15.16
N THR A 137 8.81 -5.12 15.91
CA THR A 137 8.22 -4.15 16.85
C THR A 137 7.85 -2.82 16.20
N HIS A 138 8.03 -2.68 14.88
CA HIS A 138 7.62 -1.46 14.17
C HIS A 138 6.11 -1.21 14.37
N PRO A 139 5.69 0.02 14.74
CA PRO A 139 4.29 0.31 15.10
C PRO A 139 3.29 -0.07 14.00
N ALA A 140 3.62 0.19 12.74
CA ALA A 140 2.76 -0.20 11.63
C ALA A 140 2.59 -1.72 11.52
N ARG A 141 3.66 -2.51 11.71
CA ARG A 141 3.56 -3.98 11.71
C ARG A 141 2.74 -4.50 12.87
N ARG A 142 2.92 -3.93 14.05
CA ARG A 142 2.16 -4.30 15.25
C ARG A 142 0.66 -4.04 15.05
N LEU A 143 0.31 -2.88 14.51
CA LEU A 143 -1.07 -2.55 14.20
C LEU A 143 -1.65 -3.51 13.15
N LEU A 144 -0.95 -3.74 12.04
CA LEU A 144 -1.39 -4.65 10.99
C LEU A 144 -1.64 -6.07 11.53
N ASN A 145 -0.69 -6.58 12.30
CA ASN A 145 -0.82 -7.91 12.90
C ASN A 145 -2.02 -7.98 13.87
N ALA A 146 -2.22 -6.97 14.71
CA ALA A 146 -3.34 -6.91 15.64
C ALA A 146 -4.70 -6.87 14.91
N LEU A 147 -4.81 -6.10 13.84
CA LEU A 147 -6.02 -6.03 13.02
C LEU A 147 -6.30 -7.35 12.29
N ALA A 148 -5.29 -7.96 11.69
CA ALA A 148 -5.42 -9.24 11.01
C ALA A 148 -5.77 -10.38 11.97
N GLU A 149 -5.16 -10.41 13.16
CA GLU A 149 -5.48 -11.37 14.21
C GLU A 149 -6.93 -11.23 14.71
N ALA A 150 -7.41 -10.00 14.86
CA ALA A 150 -8.80 -9.74 15.24
C ALA A 150 -9.83 -10.19 14.17
N CYS A 151 -9.43 -10.20 12.91
CA CYS A 151 -10.24 -10.64 11.79
C CYS A 151 -10.22 -12.17 11.58
N GLU A 152 -9.17 -12.83 12.07
CA GLU A 152 -8.96 -14.26 11.83
C GLU A 152 -10.09 -15.10 12.45
N GLY A 153 -10.74 -15.92 11.62
CA GLY A 153 -11.87 -16.75 12.03
C GLY A 153 -13.12 -15.97 12.42
N ASN A 154 -13.14 -14.65 12.31
CA ASN A 154 -14.28 -13.82 12.67
C ASN A 154 -15.28 -13.76 11.51
N SER A 155 -16.42 -14.43 11.67
CA SER A 155 -17.52 -14.42 10.69
C SER A 155 -18.51 -13.27 10.86
N GLY A 156 -18.45 -12.56 11.99
CA GLY A 156 -19.41 -11.51 12.35
C GLY A 156 -20.75 -12.04 12.85
N ASP A 157 -20.87 -13.35 13.14
CA ASP A 157 -22.13 -13.97 13.51
C ASP A 157 -22.55 -13.62 14.95
N SER A 158 -21.60 -13.59 15.88
CA SER A 158 -21.87 -13.19 17.26
C SER A 158 -21.91 -11.66 17.42
N ALA A 159 -22.65 -11.19 18.44
CA ALA A 159 -22.67 -9.78 18.78
C ALA A 159 -21.25 -9.25 19.12
N SER A 160 -20.43 -10.10 19.76
CA SER A 160 -19.06 -9.75 20.09
C SER A 160 -18.16 -9.66 18.86
N ASP A 161 -18.38 -10.50 17.87
CA ASP A 161 -17.63 -10.48 16.61
C ASP A 161 -17.96 -9.22 15.80
N ARG A 162 -19.24 -8.85 15.74
CA ARG A 162 -19.66 -7.61 15.07
C ARG A 162 -19.06 -6.37 15.71
N VAL A 163 -18.99 -6.30 17.03
CA VAL A 163 -18.35 -5.18 17.75
C VAL A 163 -16.86 -5.11 17.43
N LEU A 164 -16.17 -6.26 17.40
CA LEU A 164 -14.74 -6.31 17.08
C LEU A 164 -14.49 -5.90 15.63
N MET A 165 -15.28 -6.40 14.70
CA MET A 165 -15.20 -6.01 13.27
C MET A 165 -15.48 -4.53 13.06
N GLY A 166 -16.42 -3.96 13.79
CA GLY A 166 -16.68 -2.52 13.77
C GLY A 166 -15.50 -1.68 14.25
N LYS A 167 -14.75 -2.15 15.26
CA LYS A 167 -13.53 -1.49 15.72
C LYS A 167 -12.39 -1.59 14.71
N VAL A 168 -12.23 -2.74 14.07
CA VAL A 168 -11.26 -2.91 12.99
C VAL A 168 -11.57 -1.94 11.85
N GLU A 169 -12.83 -1.88 11.43
CA GLU A 169 -13.27 -0.97 10.38
C GLU A 169 -13.02 0.51 10.73
N GLU A 170 -13.32 0.91 11.96
CA GLU A 170 -13.03 2.27 12.46
C GLU A 170 -11.54 2.62 12.38
N ILE A 171 -10.66 1.71 12.80
CA ILE A 171 -9.20 1.91 12.73
C ILE A 171 -8.73 2.01 11.29
N VAL A 172 -9.20 1.12 10.41
CA VAL A 172 -8.87 1.13 8.97
C VAL A 172 -9.34 2.44 8.33
N ASP A 173 -10.58 2.86 8.59
CA ASP A 173 -11.13 4.10 8.06
C ASP A 173 -10.33 5.32 8.49
N ARG A 174 -9.96 5.40 9.77
CA ARG A 174 -9.14 6.49 10.29
C ARG A 174 -7.74 6.48 9.69
N LEU A 175 -7.11 5.33 9.57
CA LEU A 175 -5.79 5.22 8.98
C LEU A 175 -5.80 5.68 7.52
N VAL A 176 -6.76 5.21 6.74
CA VAL A 176 -6.91 5.60 5.33
C VAL A 176 -7.23 7.09 5.17
N ALA A 177 -8.04 7.66 6.05
CA ALA A 177 -8.42 9.07 5.98
C ALA A 177 -7.34 10.03 6.50
N GLU A 178 -6.61 9.66 7.55
CA GLU A 178 -5.74 10.56 8.30
C GLU A 178 -4.25 10.36 8.01
N PHE A 179 -3.84 9.15 7.57
CA PHE A 179 -2.42 8.90 7.32
C PHE A 179 -1.95 9.62 6.07
N ASN A 180 -1.04 10.55 6.26
CA ASN A 180 -0.32 11.22 5.18
C ASN A 180 1.16 10.79 5.18
N GLU A 181 1.96 11.31 6.09
CA GLU A 181 3.39 11.00 6.19
C GLU A 181 3.86 10.77 7.64
N SER A 182 3.04 11.12 8.62
CA SER A 182 3.38 10.96 10.04
C SER A 182 3.14 9.54 10.51
N LEU A 183 4.22 8.83 10.86
CA LEU A 183 4.15 7.48 11.40
C LEU A 183 3.59 7.42 12.83
N ALA A 184 3.45 8.55 13.51
CA ALA A 184 2.89 8.62 14.88
C ALA A 184 1.45 8.09 14.96
N ILE A 185 0.68 8.18 13.86
CA ILE A 185 -0.68 7.67 13.81
C ILE A 185 -0.75 6.15 14.09
N PHE A 186 0.26 5.39 13.65
CA PHE A 186 0.29 3.94 13.87
C PHE A 186 0.46 3.60 15.35
N LEU A 187 1.26 4.36 16.09
CA LEU A 187 1.38 4.22 17.55
C LEU A 187 0.06 4.51 18.25
N THR A 188 -0.56 5.63 17.92
CA THR A 188 -1.83 6.05 18.52
C THR A 188 -2.92 5.02 18.27
N LEU A 189 -3.09 4.58 17.02
CA LEU A 189 -4.12 3.61 16.67
C LEU A 189 -3.84 2.21 17.25
N GLU A 190 -2.58 1.80 17.33
CA GLU A 190 -2.21 0.52 17.95
C GLU A 190 -2.51 0.52 19.46
N GLU A 191 -2.19 1.60 20.14
CA GLU A 191 -2.52 1.75 21.56
C GLU A 191 -4.03 1.75 21.80
N GLU A 192 -4.79 2.54 21.05
CA GLU A 192 -6.24 2.59 21.16
C GLU A 192 -6.89 1.22 20.89
N PHE A 193 -6.39 0.49 19.89
CA PHE A 193 -6.92 -0.83 19.56
C PHE A 193 -6.62 -1.85 20.66
N ARG A 194 -5.42 -1.82 21.22
CA ARG A 194 -5.00 -2.70 22.32
C ARG A 194 -5.78 -2.45 23.58
N ASP A 195 -5.90 -1.20 24.02
CA ASP A 195 -6.60 -0.83 25.26
C ASP A 195 -8.06 -1.28 25.22
N ARG A 196 -8.74 -1.04 24.12
CA ARG A 196 -10.13 -1.50 23.91
C ARG A 196 -10.27 -3.02 23.85
N SER A 197 -9.21 -3.73 23.46
CA SER A 197 -9.19 -5.20 23.46
C SER A 197 -8.99 -5.78 24.86
N GLU A 198 -8.21 -5.13 25.72
CA GLU A 198 -7.97 -5.52 27.11
C GLU A 198 -9.19 -5.27 28.00
N GLU A 199 -9.88 -4.13 27.85
CA GLU A 199 -11.14 -3.86 28.57
C GLU A 199 -12.18 -4.97 28.37
N ARG A 200 -12.16 -5.59 27.20
CA ARG A 200 -13.04 -6.69 26.82
C ARG A 200 -12.68 -8.01 27.49
N ARG A 201 -11.37 -8.30 27.66
CA ARG A 201 -10.90 -9.49 28.37
C ARG A 201 -11.31 -9.41 29.84
N VAL A 202 -11.09 -8.28 30.48
CA VAL A 202 -11.48 -8.03 31.88
C VAL A 202 -13.00 -8.12 32.07
N GLY A 203 -13.78 -7.56 31.13
CA GLY A 203 -15.25 -7.61 31.17
C GLY A 203 -15.82 -9.03 31.00
N LYS A 204 -15.15 -9.90 30.24
CA LYS A 204 -15.53 -11.32 30.09
C LYS A 204 -15.19 -12.14 31.34
N GLU A 205 -14.03 -11.91 31.92
CA GLU A 205 -13.60 -12.59 33.14
C GLU A 205 -14.46 -12.22 34.35
N CYS A 206 -14.86 -10.94 34.46
CA CYS A 206 -15.79 -10.49 35.50
C CYS A 206 -17.20 -11.13 35.39
N ARG A 207 -17.72 -11.31 34.15
CA ARG A 207 -19.04 -11.93 33.95
C ARG A 207 -19.03 -13.42 34.22
N SER A 208 -17.96 -14.14 33.90
CA SER A 208 -17.86 -15.58 34.17
C SER A 208 -17.74 -15.91 35.65
N ARG A 209 -17.29 -14.93 36.45
CA ARG A 209 -17.11 -15.09 37.90
C ARG A 209 -18.41 -14.86 38.72
N TRP A 210 -19.46 -14.32 38.09
CA TRP A 210 -20.72 -13.95 38.74
C TRP A 210 -21.93 -14.70 38.15
N SER A 211 -21.74 -15.78 37.41
CA SER A 211 -22.84 -16.67 37.03
C SER A 211 -23.05 -17.69 38.14
N PRO A 212 -24.27 -17.78 38.70
CA PRO A 212 -24.61 -18.74 39.74
C PRO A 212 -24.63 -20.20 39.25
#